data_e218b8ddd771c512e05461dd207a9a6a
#
_entry.id   e218b8ddd771c512e05461dd207a9a6a
#
_cell.length_a   1.000
_cell.length_b   1.000
_cell.length_c   1.000
_cell.angle_alpha   90.00
_cell.angle_beta   90.00
_cell.angle_gamma   90.00
#
_symmetry.space_group_name_H-M   'P 1'
#
loop_
_entity.id
_entity.type
_entity.pdbx_description
1 polymer ?
#
loop_
_entity_poly.entity_id
_entity_poly.type
_entity_poly.pdbx_seq_one_letter_code
_entity_poly.pdbx_strand_id
1 'polypeptide(L)'
;MNNLVVVRGGGDIATGTIYKLARCGFHVLVLEIEHPSAIRRNVAYSEAVYDGYKEVEGIECVLIHSLNELESVFKHNKIAMMVDPKGSYIDILKPEIVIDAILAKKNMGTSRNMAPITIGLGPGFNAGKDVDIVIETMRGHRLGRLIEEGPAMKNTGIPGLIKGYGKERVIHAEVEGTVHQIKKITDTVEKGDVLAYIENKEGQHPVYASMSGLLRGLIREGYYVTKGFKMADIDPRLDEYENCFTISDKARCIAGGVLEAIFYLRGQHDLS
;
A
#
# COMPACT_ATOMS: atom_id res chain seq x y z
N MET A 1 6.39 17.99 16.75
CA MET A 1 7.27 16.79 16.61
C MET A 1 8.15 17.02 15.40
N ASN A 2 9.45 17.11 15.59
CA ASN A 2 10.38 17.23 14.46
C ASN A 2 10.39 15.91 13.67
N ASN A 3 10.51 15.97 12.35
CA ASN A 3 10.53 14.82 11.43
C ASN A 3 9.23 13.97 11.39
N LEU A 4 8.07 14.52 11.73
CA LEU A 4 6.80 13.80 11.59
C LEU A 4 6.39 13.73 10.11
N VAL A 5 6.17 12.50 9.64
CA VAL A 5 5.63 12.21 8.32
C VAL A 5 4.27 11.52 8.49
N VAL A 6 3.25 12.06 7.87
CA VAL A 6 1.95 11.38 7.77
C VAL A 6 1.85 10.71 6.41
N VAL A 7 1.59 9.40 6.40
CA VAL A 7 1.37 8.61 5.19
C VAL A 7 -0.09 8.19 5.13
N ARG A 8 -0.80 8.55 4.08
CA ARG A 8 -2.19 8.12 3.82
C ARG A 8 -2.17 6.81 3.05
N GLY A 9 -2.69 5.73 3.68
CA GLY A 9 -2.68 4.37 3.16
C GLY A 9 -1.46 3.54 3.61
N GLY A 10 -1.70 2.27 3.98
CA GLY A 10 -0.72 1.32 4.51
C GLY A 10 -0.63 0.01 3.72
N GLY A 11 -1.10 -0.03 2.46
CA GLY A 11 -1.03 -1.22 1.60
C GLY A 11 0.40 -1.64 1.25
N ASP A 12 0.57 -2.73 0.50
CA ASP A 12 1.88 -3.33 0.21
C ASP A 12 2.88 -2.38 -0.47
N ILE A 13 2.42 -1.53 -1.38
CA ILE A 13 3.28 -0.52 -2.02
C ILE A 13 3.64 0.61 -1.04
N ALA A 14 2.66 1.10 -0.28
CA ALA A 14 2.87 2.12 0.74
C ALA A 14 3.86 1.64 1.82
N THR A 15 3.79 0.36 2.18
CA THR A 15 4.67 -0.28 3.17
C THR A 15 6.15 -0.08 2.85
N GLY A 16 6.55 -0.14 1.57
CA GLY A 16 7.93 0.15 1.18
C GLY A 16 8.38 1.57 1.54
N THR A 17 7.50 2.56 1.33
CA THR A 17 7.75 3.96 1.71
C THR A 17 7.79 4.13 3.21
N ILE A 18 6.77 3.63 3.92
CA ILE A 18 6.65 3.69 5.38
C ILE A 18 7.88 3.07 6.06
N TYR A 19 8.25 1.85 5.65
CA TYR A 19 9.43 1.14 6.13
C TYR A 19 10.71 1.95 5.94
N LYS A 20 10.94 2.47 4.72
CA LYS A 20 12.16 3.21 4.41
C LYS A 20 12.26 4.51 5.19
N LEU A 21 11.16 5.23 5.36
CA LEU A 21 11.10 6.45 6.18
C LEU A 21 11.43 6.15 7.63
N ALA A 22 10.82 5.12 8.24
CA ALA A 22 11.12 4.72 9.62
C ALA A 22 12.61 4.34 9.77
N ARG A 23 13.18 3.60 8.81
CA ARG A 23 14.61 3.26 8.77
C ARG A 23 15.53 4.48 8.67
N CYS A 24 15.06 5.56 8.07
CA CYS A 24 15.80 6.81 7.95
C CYS A 24 15.58 7.77 9.13
N GLY A 25 14.91 7.33 10.21
CA GLY A 25 14.73 8.09 11.45
C GLY A 25 13.55 9.07 11.43
N PHE A 26 12.63 8.95 10.48
CA PHE A 26 11.38 9.71 10.52
C PHE A 26 10.40 9.08 11.50
N HIS A 27 9.63 9.91 12.20
CA HIS A 27 8.45 9.49 12.94
C HIS A 27 7.29 9.35 11.95
N VAL A 28 6.80 8.12 11.76
CA VAL A 28 5.79 7.83 10.73
C VAL A 28 4.44 7.51 11.39
N LEU A 29 3.43 8.31 11.05
CA LEU A 29 2.02 8.01 11.33
C LEU A 29 1.33 7.63 10.03
N VAL A 30 0.72 6.45 10.00
CA VAL A 30 -0.08 5.97 8.87
C VAL A 30 -1.56 6.20 9.16
N LEU A 31 -2.27 6.84 8.24
CA LEU A 31 -3.72 6.99 8.28
C LEU A 31 -4.37 6.01 7.31
N GLU A 32 -5.24 5.14 7.81
CA GLU A 32 -5.85 4.06 7.02
C GLU A 32 -7.38 4.07 7.17
N ILE A 33 -8.05 3.32 6.32
CA ILE A 33 -9.49 3.07 6.41
C ILE A 33 -9.77 1.95 7.43
N GLU A 34 -11.01 1.85 7.88
CA GLU A 34 -11.47 0.82 8.84
C GLU A 34 -11.35 -0.60 8.30
N HIS A 35 -11.53 -0.78 6.98
CA HIS A 35 -11.47 -2.08 6.32
C HIS A 35 -10.48 -2.06 5.15
N PRO A 36 -9.17 -2.09 5.42
CA PRO A 36 -8.15 -2.12 4.37
C PRO A 36 -8.21 -3.43 3.55
N SER A 37 -7.87 -3.32 2.27
CA SER A 37 -8.09 -4.36 1.27
C SER A 37 -6.80 -4.89 0.64
N ALA A 38 -5.71 -4.90 1.39
CA ALA A 38 -4.45 -5.44 0.88
C ALA A 38 -4.58 -6.94 0.61
N ILE A 39 -4.14 -7.40 -0.58
CA ILE A 39 -4.08 -8.83 -0.88
C ILE A 39 -2.71 -9.43 -0.53
N ARG A 40 -1.62 -8.66 -0.64
CA ARG A 40 -0.29 -9.07 -0.18
C ARG A 40 -0.13 -8.75 1.31
N ARG A 41 -1.01 -9.35 2.13
CA ARG A 41 -1.18 -9.04 3.56
C ARG A 41 0.07 -9.23 4.40
N ASN A 42 0.92 -10.21 4.03
CA ASN A 42 2.16 -10.46 4.78
C ASN A 42 3.12 -9.26 4.77
N VAL A 43 3.02 -8.39 3.76
CA VAL A 43 3.88 -7.21 3.58
C VAL A 43 3.09 -5.90 3.49
N ALA A 44 1.96 -5.84 4.17
CA ALA A 44 1.11 -4.64 4.23
C ALA A 44 0.90 -4.21 5.67
N TYR A 45 1.39 -3.01 6.04
CA TYR A 45 1.18 -2.46 7.37
C TYR A 45 -0.29 -2.21 7.68
N SER A 46 -1.14 -2.05 6.66
CA SER A 46 -2.59 -1.90 6.84
C SER A 46 -3.25 -3.06 7.60
N GLU A 47 -2.61 -4.24 7.66
CA GLU A 47 -3.11 -5.35 8.48
C GLU A 47 -3.11 -5.04 9.99
N ALA A 48 -2.32 -4.05 10.43
CA ALA A 48 -2.37 -3.59 11.82
C ALA A 48 -3.76 -3.08 12.24
N VAL A 49 -4.58 -2.60 11.31
CA VAL A 49 -5.98 -2.20 11.59
C VAL A 49 -6.80 -3.36 12.13
N TYR A 50 -6.57 -4.57 11.62
CA TYR A 50 -7.30 -5.78 12.04
C TYR A 50 -6.66 -6.47 13.24
N ASP A 51 -5.32 -6.55 13.27
CA ASP A 51 -4.60 -7.41 14.18
C ASP A 51 -3.98 -6.62 15.37
N GLY A 52 -4.18 -5.28 15.41
CA GLY A 52 -3.60 -4.37 16.41
C GLY A 52 -2.14 -4.00 16.11
N TYR A 53 -1.40 -4.84 15.40
CA TYR A 53 -0.04 -4.57 14.95
C TYR A 53 0.31 -5.35 13.70
N LYS A 54 1.37 -4.93 13.01
CA LYS A 54 1.96 -5.66 11.90
C LYS A 54 3.45 -5.41 11.85
N GLU A 55 4.23 -6.51 11.81
CA GLU A 55 5.66 -6.45 11.57
C GLU A 55 5.97 -6.76 10.10
N VAL A 56 6.85 -5.98 9.49
CA VAL A 56 7.41 -6.23 8.15
C VAL A 56 8.92 -5.98 8.21
N GLU A 57 9.70 -7.01 7.87
CA GLU A 57 11.17 -6.95 7.85
C GLU A 57 11.79 -6.35 9.13
N GLY A 58 11.27 -6.74 10.30
CA GLY A 58 11.79 -6.34 11.62
C GLY A 58 11.37 -4.94 12.09
N ILE A 59 10.46 -4.25 11.40
CA ILE A 59 9.87 -3.00 11.88
C ILE A 59 8.39 -3.22 12.15
N GLU A 60 7.96 -2.85 13.36
CA GLU A 60 6.59 -2.99 13.81
C GLU A 60 5.78 -1.70 13.57
N CYS A 61 4.57 -1.87 13.06
CA CYS A 61 3.53 -0.85 13.00
C CYS A 61 2.43 -1.21 13.99
N VAL A 62 2.05 -0.29 14.85
CA VAL A 62 1.07 -0.50 15.92
C VAL A 62 -0.17 0.36 15.67
N LEU A 63 -1.35 -0.24 15.78
CA LEU A 63 -2.61 0.50 15.77
C LEU A 63 -2.73 1.30 17.08
N ILE A 64 -2.96 2.60 16.97
CA ILE A 64 -3.24 3.49 18.07
C ILE A 64 -4.66 4.04 17.95
N HIS A 65 -5.26 4.36 19.09
CA HIS A 65 -6.62 4.90 19.19
C HIS A 65 -6.64 6.36 19.64
N SER A 66 -5.49 6.88 20.08
CA SER A 66 -5.33 8.26 20.53
C SER A 66 -3.99 8.83 20.12
N LEU A 67 -3.95 10.12 19.79
CA LEU A 67 -2.71 10.85 19.51
C LEU A 67 -1.74 10.87 20.71
N ASN A 68 -2.23 10.67 21.92
CA ASN A 68 -1.40 10.61 23.14
C ASN A 68 -0.45 9.39 23.14
N GLU A 69 -0.72 8.38 22.33
CA GLU A 69 0.10 7.18 22.22
C GLU A 69 1.32 7.38 21.30
N LEU A 70 1.32 8.41 20.42
CA LEU A 70 2.35 8.65 19.42
C LEU A 70 3.76 8.73 20.01
N GLU A 71 3.93 9.50 21.10
CA GLU A 71 5.24 9.67 21.72
C GLU A 71 5.82 8.34 22.21
N SER A 72 4.99 7.51 22.84
CA SER A 72 5.40 6.19 23.30
C SER A 72 5.78 5.27 22.15
N VAL A 73 5.00 5.26 21.06
CA VAL A 73 5.27 4.44 19.85
C VAL A 73 6.60 4.84 19.22
N PHE A 74 6.83 6.13 19.01
CA PHE A 74 8.04 6.64 18.37
C PHE A 74 9.29 6.45 19.25
N LYS A 75 9.17 6.56 20.57
CA LYS A 75 10.27 6.27 21.52
C LYS A 75 10.79 4.83 21.38
N HIS A 76 9.95 3.90 20.97
CA HIS A 76 10.32 2.51 20.73
C HIS A 76 10.69 2.22 19.25
N ASN A 77 10.91 3.25 18.44
CA ASN A 77 11.22 3.14 17.00
C ASN A 77 10.18 2.35 16.20
N LYS A 78 8.91 2.41 16.61
CA LYS A 78 7.79 1.78 15.91
C LYS A 78 7.06 2.80 15.03
N ILE A 79 6.29 2.28 14.07
CA ILE A 79 5.39 3.04 13.22
C ILE A 79 4.03 3.10 13.92
N ALA A 80 3.39 4.26 13.92
CA ALA A 80 2.02 4.40 14.40
C ALA A 80 1.04 4.26 13.23
N MET A 81 -0.10 3.60 13.47
CA MET A 81 -1.22 3.55 12.53
C MET A 81 -2.50 3.98 13.25
N MET A 82 -3.34 4.73 12.55
CA MET A 82 -4.63 5.18 13.06
C MET A 82 -5.70 5.07 11.96
N VAL A 83 -6.92 4.74 12.34
CA VAL A 83 -8.07 4.77 11.43
C VAL A 83 -8.54 6.21 11.29
N ASP A 84 -8.24 6.79 10.13
CA ASP A 84 -8.68 8.14 9.74
C ASP A 84 -8.73 8.26 8.20
N PRO A 85 -9.80 7.77 7.57
CA PRO A 85 -9.92 7.75 6.12
C PRO A 85 -9.93 9.15 5.49
N LYS A 86 -10.31 10.17 6.26
CA LYS A 86 -10.39 11.56 5.79
C LYS A 86 -9.09 12.34 5.96
N GLY A 87 -8.18 11.86 6.81
CA GLY A 87 -6.95 12.58 7.15
C GLY A 87 -7.21 13.76 8.10
N SER A 88 -8.24 13.68 8.95
CA SER A 88 -8.65 14.77 9.85
C SER A 88 -7.58 15.13 10.88
N TYR A 89 -6.71 14.18 11.21
CA TYR A 89 -5.61 14.43 12.14
C TYR A 89 -4.44 15.22 11.54
N ILE A 90 -4.38 15.37 10.20
CA ILE A 90 -3.34 16.17 9.54
C ILE A 90 -3.39 17.62 10.00
N ASP A 91 -4.59 18.23 10.05
CA ASP A 91 -4.78 19.60 10.47
C ASP A 91 -4.44 19.83 11.96
N ILE A 92 -4.61 18.81 12.80
CA ILE A 92 -4.31 18.85 14.21
C ILE A 92 -2.80 18.72 14.45
N LEU A 93 -2.16 17.77 13.78
CA LEU A 93 -0.75 17.42 13.97
C LEU A 93 0.19 18.38 13.25
N LYS A 94 -0.26 18.99 12.14
CA LYS A 94 0.54 19.86 11.27
C LYS A 94 1.92 19.22 10.97
N PRO A 95 1.93 18.05 10.31
CA PRO A 95 3.17 17.35 10.03
C PRO A 95 4.02 18.16 9.06
N GLU A 96 5.33 17.90 9.05
CA GLU A 96 6.23 18.49 8.06
C GLU A 96 5.96 17.94 6.66
N ILE A 97 5.58 16.67 6.58
CA ILE A 97 5.43 15.94 5.31
C ILE A 97 4.13 15.15 5.31
N VAL A 98 3.37 15.26 4.21
CA VAL A 98 2.23 14.39 3.92
C VAL A 98 2.51 13.61 2.63
N ILE A 99 2.34 12.28 2.68
CA ILE A 99 2.50 11.39 1.54
C ILE A 99 1.18 10.68 1.30
N ASP A 100 0.59 10.84 0.11
CA ASP A 100 -0.56 10.03 -0.28
C ASP A 100 -0.09 8.77 -1.01
N ALA A 101 -0.24 7.64 -0.33
CA ALA A 101 0.09 6.30 -0.78
C ALA A 101 -1.14 5.38 -0.85
N ILE A 102 -2.35 5.95 -0.95
CA ILE A 102 -3.62 5.22 -1.07
C ILE A 102 -3.67 4.43 -2.38
N LEU A 103 -3.06 4.98 -3.45
CA LEU A 103 -3.03 4.36 -4.79
C LEU A 103 -4.42 4.13 -5.41
N ALA A 104 -5.39 4.96 -5.07
CA ALA A 104 -6.76 4.89 -5.57
C ALA A 104 -6.92 5.25 -7.06
N LYS A 105 -5.84 5.64 -7.75
CA LYS A 105 -5.82 6.10 -9.16
C LYS A 105 -6.62 7.40 -9.39
N LYS A 106 -7.07 8.01 -8.35
CA LYS A 106 -7.71 9.33 -8.26
C LYS A 106 -7.32 9.97 -6.94
N ASN A 107 -7.26 11.28 -6.90
CA ASN A 107 -7.02 12.01 -5.66
C ASN A 107 -8.23 11.84 -4.71
N MET A 108 -7.97 11.39 -3.48
CA MET A 108 -8.95 11.20 -2.42
C MET A 108 -8.97 12.35 -1.42
N GLY A 109 -8.68 13.56 -1.88
CA GLY A 109 -8.74 14.81 -1.10
C GLY A 109 -7.39 15.26 -0.54
N THR A 110 -6.27 14.74 -1.03
CA THR A 110 -4.93 15.28 -0.68
C THR A 110 -4.67 16.59 -1.43
N SER A 111 -4.17 17.58 -0.73
CA SER A 111 -3.82 18.89 -1.30
C SER A 111 -2.49 19.42 -0.76
N ARG A 112 -1.86 20.31 -1.51
CA ARG A 112 -0.59 20.97 -1.15
C ARG A 112 -0.64 21.73 0.17
N ASN A 113 -1.82 22.12 0.61
CA ASN A 113 -1.99 22.88 1.86
C ASN A 113 -1.94 22.02 3.12
N MET A 114 -1.85 20.69 2.98
CA MET A 114 -1.84 19.77 4.12
C MET A 114 -0.52 19.75 4.89
N ALA A 115 0.59 20.10 4.22
CA ALA A 115 1.92 20.15 4.85
C ALA A 115 2.87 21.02 4.03
N PRO A 116 4.02 21.45 4.60
CA PRO A 116 5.11 22.10 3.84
C PRO A 116 5.61 21.27 2.67
N ILE A 117 5.61 19.94 2.80
CA ILE A 117 6.01 19.00 1.74
C ILE A 117 4.86 18.01 1.51
N THR A 118 4.39 17.92 0.28
CA THR A 118 3.31 16.99 -0.11
C THR A 118 3.74 16.14 -1.29
N ILE A 119 3.58 14.81 -1.17
CA ILE A 119 4.00 13.85 -2.20
C ILE A 119 2.84 12.90 -2.51
N GLY A 120 2.52 12.70 -3.79
CA GLY A 120 1.53 11.73 -4.24
C GLY A 120 2.18 10.55 -4.96
N LEU A 121 1.72 9.32 -4.71
CA LEU A 121 2.22 8.13 -5.37
C LEU A 121 1.33 7.72 -6.55
N GLY A 122 1.88 7.82 -7.75
CA GLY A 122 1.26 7.33 -8.99
C GLY A 122 0.14 8.20 -9.55
N PRO A 123 -0.70 7.63 -10.41
CA PRO A 123 -1.74 8.38 -11.09
C PRO A 123 -2.87 8.80 -10.14
N GLY A 124 -3.47 9.93 -10.44
CA GLY A 124 -4.53 10.55 -9.65
C GLY A 124 -4.16 11.94 -9.14
N PHE A 125 -2.88 12.28 -9.17
CA PHE A 125 -2.34 13.57 -8.77
C PHE A 125 -1.75 14.34 -9.95
N ASN A 126 -1.73 15.65 -9.81
CA ASN A 126 -1.04 16.57 -10.69
C ASN A 126 0.00 17.34 -9.86
N ALA A 127 1.28 17.08 -10.10
CA ALA A 127 2.38 17.76 -9.43
C ALA A 127 2.34 19.26 -9.71
N GLY A 128 2.66 20.07 -8.70
CA GLY A 128 2.55 21.52 -8.75
C GLY A 128 1.13 22.05 -8.49
N LYS A 129 0.09 21.22 -8.54
CA LYS A 129 -1.31 21.58 -8.31
C LYS A 129 -1.91 20.88 -7.09
N ASP A 130 -1.93 19.56 -7.09
CA ASP A 130 -2.54 18.76 -6.01
C ASP A 130 -1.54 18.46 -4.90
N VAL A 131 -0.30 18.19 -5.29
CA VAL A 131 0.85 17.90 -4.43
C VAL A 131 2.10 18.59 -5.01
N ASP A 132 3.17 18.70 -4.23
CA ASP A 132 4.42 19.30 -4.71
C ASP A 132 5.10 18.39 -5.73
N ILE A 133 5.22 17.10 -5.40
CA ILE A 133 5.84 16.10 -6.29
C ILE A 133 4.95 14.87 -6.39
N VAL A 134 4.92 14.28 -7.59
CA VAL A 134 4.34 12.95 -7.83
C VAL A 134 5.46 11.94 -8.10
N ILE A 135 5.39 10.76 -7.49
CA ILE A 135 6.31 9.66 -7.76
C ILE A 135 5.70 8.69 -8.76
N GLU A 136 6.41 8.42 -9.86
CA GLU A 136 5.96 7.48 -10.88
C GLU A 136 5.89 6.04 -10.35
N THR A 137 4.77 5.38 -10.55
CA THR A 137 4.54 3.99 -10.09
C THR A 137 4.39 2.97 -11.22
N MET A 138 4.43 3.41 -12.48
CA MET A 138 4.43 2.51 -13.63
C MET A 138 5.76 1.75 -13.72
N ARG A 139 5.71 0.41 -13.87
CA ARG A 139 6.93 -0.39 -14.10
C ARG A 139 7.64 0.02 -15.37
N GLY A 140 8.98 0.00 -15.34
CA GLY A 140 9.86 0.37 -16.44
C GLY A 140 10.89 1.41 -16.00
N HIS A 141 11.55 2.04 -16.94
CA HIS A 141 12.64 3.00 -16.70
C HIS A 141 12.25 4.21 -15.85
N ARG A 142 10.96 4.53 -15.79
CA ARG A 142 10.47 5.69 -15.05
C ARG A 142 9.99 5.37 -13.64
N LEU A 143 9.97 4.10 -13.25
CA LEU A 143 9.54 3.69 -11.91
C LEU A 143 10.34 4.41 -10.81
N GLY A 144 9.64 5.01 -9.86
CA GLY A 144 10.24 5.76 -8.75
C GLY A 144 10.74 7.15 -9.11
N ARG A 145 10.60 7.59 -10.36
CA ARG A 145 11.05 8.92 -10.81
C ARG A 145 10.16 10.03 -10.23
N LEU A 146 10.78 11.14 -9.88
CA LEU A 146 10.11 12.37 -9.48
C LEU A 146 9.47 13.06 -10.70
N ILE A 147 8.26 13.57 -10.49
CA ILE A 147 7.52 14.41 -11.43
C ILE A 147 7.20 15.71 -10.70
N GLU A 148 7.79 16.80 -11.17
CA GLU A 148 7.67 18.14 -10.57
C GLU A 148 6.51 18.92 -11.18
N GLU A 149 6.07 18.55 -12.37
CA GLU A 149 4.95 19.16 -13.07
C GLU A 149 4.12 18.12 -13.82
N GLY A 150 2.80 18.19 -13.66
CA GLY A 150 1.86 17.31 -14.35
C GLY A 150 1.61 15.97 -13.65
N PRO A 151 0.91 15.03 -14.32
CA PRO A 151 0.51 13.75 -13.75
C PRO A 151 1.53 12.63 -14.03
N ALA A 152 1.50 11.58 -13.21
CA ALA A 152 2.12 10.30 -13.53
C ALA A 152 1.43 9.61 -14.73
N MET A 153 2.08 8.59 -15.28
CA MET A 153 1.54 7.79 -16.37
C MET A 153 0.20 7.16 -15.98
N LYS A 154 -0.76 7.20 -16.92
CA LYS A 154 -2.08 6.60 -16.70
C LYS A 154 -1.96 5.11 -16.40
N ASN A 155 -2.72 4.63 -15.41
CA ASN A 155 -2.77 3.21 -15.11
C ASN A 155 -3.37 2.44 -16.31
N THR A 156 -2.64 1.45 -16.81
CA THR A 156 -3.08 0.60 -17.91
C THR A 156 -4.03 -0.52 -17.47
N GLY A 157 -4.11 -0.80 -16.16
CA GLY A 157 -4.84 -1.96 -15.65
C GLY A 157 -4.19 -3.30 -15.97
N ILE A 158 -3.05 -3.31 -16.66
CA ILE A 158 -2.33 -4.52 -17.07
C ILE A 158 -1.21 -4.80 -16.08
N PRO A 159 -1.23 -5.95 -15.37
CA PRO A 159 -0.14 -6.34 -14.49
C PRO A 159 1.16 -6.53 -15.27
N GLY A 160 2.29 -6.24 -14.62
CA GLY A 160 3.60 -6.52 -15.21
C GLY A 160 3.78 -8.02 -15.47
N LEU A 161 4.44 -8.35 -16.58
CA LEU A 161 4.73 -9.73 -16.95
C LEU A 161 5.78 -10.34 -15.99
N ILE A 162 5.50 -11.56 -15.51
CA ILE A 162 6.45 -12.42 -14.80
C ILE A 162 6.45 -13.78 -15.48
N LYS A 163 7.58 -14.24 -16.00
CA LYS A 163 7.70 -15.47 -16.80
C LYS A 163 6.62 -15.58 -17.91
N GLY A 164 6.29 -14.47 -18.56
CA GLY A 164 5.28 -14.41 -19.61
C GLY A 164 3.83 -14.28 -19.17
N TYR A 165 3.53 -14.42 -17.88
CA TYR A 165 2.19 -14.29 -17.32
C TYR A 165 1.90 -12.86 -16.86
N GLY A 166 0.75 -12.33 -17.17
CA GLY A 166 0.30 -10.98 -16.81
C GLY A 166 -1.06 -10.99 -16.12
N LYS A 167 -2.13 -10.89 -16.90
CA LYS A 167 -3.51 -10.87 -16.38
C LYS A 167 -3.89 -12.16 -15.64
N GLU A 168 -3.36 -13.27 -16.09
CA GLU A 168 -3.60 -14.61 -15.54
C GLU A 168 -3.18 -14.72 -14.08
N ARG A 169 -2.21 -13.89 -13.65
CA ARG A 169 -1.72 -13.89 -12.28
C ARG A 169 -2.70 -13.28 -11.29
N VAL A 170 -3.65 -12.51 -11.76
CA VAL A 170 -4.55 -11.71 -10.90
C VAL A 170 -5.95 -12.27 -10.97
N ILE A 171 -6.47 -12.69 -9.82
CA ILE A 171 -7.82 -13.22 -9.68
C ILE A 171 -8.75 -12.11 -9.16
N HIS A 172 -9.89 -11.98 -9.81
CA HIS A 172 -10.93 -11.01 -9.45
C HIS A 172 -12.22 -11.74 -9.06
N ALA A 173 -12.98 -11.13 -8.16
CA ALA A 173 -14.29 -11.63 -7.76
C ALA A 173 -15.26 -11.60 -8.95
N GLU A 174 -15.92 -12.73 -9.22
CA GLU A 174 -16.94 -12.82 -10.27
C GLU A 174 -18.33 -12.38 -9.78
N VAL A 175 -18.55 -12.47 -8.47
CA VAL A 175 -19.75 -12.05 -7.75
C VAL A 175 -19.38 -11.19 -6.56
N GLU A 176 -20.36 -10.52 -5.98
CA GLU A 176 -20.18 -9.84 -4.68
C GLU A 176 -20.52 -10.78 -3.53
N GLY A 177 -19.95 -10.55 -2.36
CA GLY A 177 -20.21 -11.31 -1.15
C GLY A 177 -19.04 -11.35 -0.17
N THR A 178 -19.19 -12.16 0.87
CA THR A 178 -18.18 -12.37 1.91
C THR A 178 -17.23 -13.50 1.52
N VAL A 179 -15.94 -13.29 1.68
CA VAL A 179 -14.90 -14.25 1.31
C VAL A 179 -14.62 -15.25 2.43
N HIS A 180 -14.58 -16.53 2.08
CA HIS A 180 -14.16 -17.64 2.94
C HIS A 180 -12.97 -18.36 2.31
N GLN A 181 -11.81 -18.26 2.95
CA GLN A 181 -10.55 -18.78 2.44
C GLN A 181 -10.46 -20.31 2.57
N ILE A 182 -9.95 -20.98 1.55
CA ILE A 182 -9.58 -22.41 1.55
C ILE A 182 -8.05 -22.54 1.54
N LYS A 183 -7.39 -21.73 0.73
CA LYS A 183 -5.93 -21.67 0.63
C LYS A 183 -5.38 -20.48 1.42
N LYS A 184 -4.09 -20.52 1.72
CA LYS A 184 -3.37 -19.46 2.44
C LYS A 184 -2.28 -18.85 1.53
N ILE A 185 -1.90 -17.61 1.81
CA ILE A 185 -0.69 -17.04 1.22
C ILE A 185 0.48 -17.96 1.55
N THR A 186 1.30 -18.28 0.57
CA THR A 186 2.41 -19.25 0.54
C THR A 186 2.05 -20.66 0.07
N ASP A 187 0.77 -20.99 -0.08
CA ASP A 187 0.41 -22.28 -0.67
C ASP A 187 0.81 -22.34 -2.15
N THR A 188 1.34 -23.49 -2.56
CA THR A 188 1.43 -23.84 -3.98
C THR A 188 0.07 -24.31 -4.43
N VAL A 189 -0.38 -23.79 -5.57
CA VAL A 189 -1.69 -24.09 -6.15
C VAL A 189 -1.54 -24.56 -7.60
N GLU A 190 -2.43 -25.41 -8.03
CA GLU A 190 -2.59 -25.81 -9.42
C GLU A 190 -3.75 -25.04 -10.07
N LYS A 191 -3.66 -24.84 -11.40
CA LYS A 191 -4.77 -24.25 -12.14
C LYS A 191 -6.05 -25.03 -11.91
N GLY A 192 -7.11 -24.35 -11.46
CA GLY A 192 -8.40 -24.96 -11.14
C GLY A 192 -8.60 -25.30 -9.64
N ASP A 193 -7.56 -25.18 -8.80
CA ASP A 193 -7.72 -25.30 -7.36
C ASP A 193 -8.69 -24.24 -6.83
N VAL A 194 -9.51 -24.60 -5.85
CA VAL A 194 -10.35 -23.64 -5.13
C VAL A 194 -9.50 -22.88 -4.12
N LEU A 195 -9.40 -21.55 -4.27
CA LEU A 195 -8.67 -20.66 -3.37
C LEU A 195 -9.54 -20.18 -2.22
N ALA A 196 -10.80 -19.89 -2.50
CA ALA A 196 -11.78 -19.35 -1.57
C ALA A 196 -13.19 -19.59 -2.09
N TYR A 197 -14.17 -19.32 -1.25
CA TYR A 197 -15.57 -19.16 -1.66
C TYR A 197 -16.00 -17.71 -1.42
N ILE A 198 -16.89 -17.19 -2.27
CA ILE A 198 -17.63 -15.96 -2.00
C ILE A 198 -19.06 -16.37 -1.63
N GLU A 199 -19.47 -16.04 -0.41
CA GLU A 199 -20.82 -16.33 0.06
C GLU A 199 -21.71 -15.10 -0.09
N ASN A 200 -22.87 -15.29 -0.69
CA ASN A 200 -23.93 -14.30 -0.81
C ASN A 200 -25.32 -14.95 -0.69
N LYS A 201 -26.38 -14.22 -0.98
CA LYS A 201 -27.76 -14.70 -0.86
C LYS A 201 -28.10 -15.87 -1.83
N GLU A 202 -27.32 -16.03 -2.89
CA GLU A 202 -27.51 -17.08 -3.90
C GLU A 202 -26.74 -18.36 -3.55
N GLY A 203 -25.85 -18.31 -2.55
CA GLY A 203 -25.07 -19.44 -2.06
C GLY A 203 -23.56 -19.17 -2.07
N GLN A 204 -22.78 -20.26 -2.11
CA GLN A 204 -21.32 -20.22 -2.14
C GLN A 204 -20.79 -20.35 -3.56
N HIS A 205 -19.98 -19.38 -3.98
CA HIS A 205 -19.39 -19.30 -5.32
C HIS A 205 -17.88 -19.55 -5.21
N PRO A 206 -17.36 -20.63 -5.81
CA PRO A 206 -15.94 -20.95 -5.73
C PRO A 206 -15.09 -19.97 -6.54
N VAL A 207 -13.94 -19.60 -6.00
CA VAL A 207 -12.91 -18.78 -6.64
C VAL A 207 -11.73 -19.68 -6.98
N TYR A 208 -11.46 -19.84 -8.27
CA TYR A 208 -10.46 -20.78 -8.77
C TYR A 208 -9.13 -20.12 -9.06
N ALA A 209 -8.03 -20.88 -8.88
CA ALA A 209 -6.72 -20.54 -9.37
C ALA A 209 -6.73 -20.49 -10.91
N SER A 210 -6.40 -19.35 -11.48
CA SER A 210 -6.33 -19.13 -12.93
C SER A 210 -5.12 -19.81 -13.59
N MET A 211 -4.09 -20.10 -12.80
CA MET A 211 -2.84 -20.72 -13.19
C MET A 211 -2.18 -21.45 -12.03
N SER A 212 -1.24 -22.35 -12.31
CA SER A 212 -0.41 -22.98 -11.28
C SER A 212 0.69 -22.02 -10.83
N GLY A 213 1.05 -22.06 -9.53
CA GLY A 213 2.08 -21.20 -8.98
C GLY A 213 2.00 -21.07 -7.46
N LEU A 214 2.74 -20.11 -6.93
CA LEU A 214 2.75 -19.73 -5.51
C LEU A 214 1.66 -18.68 -5.26
N LEU A 215 0.73 -18.93 -4.33
CA LEU A 215 -0.27 -17.95 -3.91
C LEU A 215 0.40 -16.87 -3.07
N ARG A 216 0.74 -15.76 -3.69
CA ARG A 216 1.49 -14.66 -3.08
C ARG A 216 0.61 -13.61 -2.41
N GLY A 217 -0.62 -13.53 -2.81
CA GLY A 217 -1.60 -12.60 -2.26
C GLY A 217 -2.99 -13.19 -2.26
N LEU A 218 -3.72 -12.95 -1.18
CA LEU A 218 -5.12 -13.34 -1.02
C LEU A 218 -5.80 -12.36 -0.07
N ILE A 219 -6.98 -11.86 -0.45
CA ILE A 219 -7.79 -10.98 0.39
C ILE A 219 -8.13 -11.67 1.71
N ARG A 220 -8.32 -10.89 2.79
CA ARG A 220 -8.56 -11.39 4.14
C ARG A 220 -9.86 -12.21 4.22
N GLU A 221 -9.85 -13.23 5.10
CA GLU A 221 -11.05 -13.97 5.52
C GLU A 221 -12.12 -13.00 6.04
N GLY A 222 -13.37 -13.23 5.67
CA GLY A 222 -14.50 -12.40 6.06
C GLY A 222 -14.62 -11.05 5.36
N TYR A 223 -13.71 -10.72 4.43
CA TYR A 223 -13.78 -9.46 3.69
C TYR A 223 -14.94 -9.49 2.68
N TYR A 224 -15.75 -8.42 2.65
CA TYR A 224 -16.80 -8.27 1.66
C TYR A 224 -16.22 -7.70 0.35
N VAL A 225 -16.34 -8.46 -0.73
CA VAL A 225 -15.86 -8.05 -2.06
C VAL A 225 -17.05 -7.69 -2.96
N THR A 226 -16.79 -6.74 -3.87
CA THR A 226 -17.71 -6.43 -4.98
C THR A 226 -17.25 -7.15 -6.25
N LYS A 227 -18.16 -7.36 -7.20
CA LYS A 227 -17.78 -7.93 -8.52
C LYS A 227 -16.67 -7.13 -9.17
N GLY A 228 -15.65 -7.84 -9.68
CA GLY A 228 -14.45 -7.24 -10.28
C GLY A 228 -13.36 -6.84 -9.27
N PHE A 229 -13.60 -7.02 -7.96
CA PHE A 229 -12.60 -6.73 -6.95
C PHE A 229 -11.40 -7.67 -7.06
N LYS A 230 -10.18 -7.15 -6.95
CA LYS A 230 -8.96 -7.96 -6.99
C LYS A 230 -8.80 -8.76 -5.69
N MET A 231 -8.89 -10.09 -5.78
CA MET A 231 -8.88 -10.98 -4.62
C MET A 231 -7.55 -11.66 -4.35
N ALA A 232 -6.81 -12.03 -5.40
CA ALA A 232 -5.59 -12.81 -5.23
C ALA A 232 -4.55 -12.50 -6.29
N ASP A 233 -3.29 -12.89 -6.01
CA ASP A 233 -2.13 -12.78 -6.91
C ASP A 233 -1.32 -14.08 -6.82
N ILE A 234 -1.14 -14.77 -7.97
CA ILE A 234 -0.34 -15.98 -8.09
C ILE A 234 0.99 -15.62 -8.78
N ASP A 235 2.09 -16.10 -8.22
CA ASP A 235 3.42 -15.98 -8.82
C ASP A 235 3.79 -17.32 -9.50
N PRO A 236 4.15 -17.33 -10.79
CA PRO A 236 4.54 -18.55 -11.49
C PRO A 236 5.88 -19.14 -11.02
N ARG A 237 6.59 -18.45 -10.14
CA ARG A 237 7.88 -18.85 -9.58
C ARG A 237 7.67 -19.51 -8.22
N LEU A 238 7.89 -20.83 -8.15
CA LEU A 238 7.69 -21.59 -6.91
C LEU A 238 8.82 -21.38 -5.90
N ASP A 239 9.97 -20.93 -6.37
CA ASP A 239 11.17 -20.62 -5.57
C ASP A 239 11.14 -19.26 -4.88
N GLU A 240 10.04 -18.52 -5.03
CA GLU A 240 9.87 -17.16 -4.49
C GLU A 240 9.11 -17.12 -3.14
N TYR A 241 9.13 -18.21 -2.38
CA TYR A 241 8.42 -18.32 -1.08
C TYR A 241 8.76 -17.18 -0.13
N GLU A 242 10.05 -16.89 0.06
CA GLU A 242 10.52 -15.81 0.94
C GLU A 242 10.02 -14.44 0.50
N ASN A 243 9.74 -14.26 -0.79
CA ASN A 243 9.21 -13.02 -1.33
C ASN A 243 7.73 -12.80 -1.01
N CYS A 244 7.04 -13.77 -0.41
CA CYS A 244 5.73 -13.55 0.20
C CYS A 244 5.80 -12.66 1.45
N PHE A 245 6.97 -12.57 2.09
CA PHE A 245 7.20 -11.88 3.35
C PHE A 245 8.07 -10.62 3.21
N THR A 246 8.54 -10.31 1.99
CA THR A 246 9.45 -9.19 1.76
C THR A 246 8.82 -8.09 0.89
N ILE A 247 9.25 -6.87 1.16
CA ILE A 247 8.86 -5.67 0.40
C ILE A 247 9.36 -5.82 -1.04
N SER A 248 8.48 -5.62 -2.02
CA SER A 248 8.81 -5.79 -3.44
C SER A 248 9.83 -4.76 -3.96
N ASP A 249 10.53 -5.14 -5.05
CA ASP A 249 11.38 -4.27 -5.85
C ASP A 249 10.68 -2.95 -6.21
N LYS A 250 9.44 -3.05 -6.65
CA LYS A 250 8.61 -1.90 -7.01
C LYS A 250 8.39 -0.96 -5.82
N ALA A 251 7.99 -1.49 -4.67
CA ALA A 251 7.75 -0.69 -3.47
C ALA A 251 9.04 -0.03 -2.97
N ARG A 252 10.18 -0.76 -3.03
CA ARG A 252 11.50 -0.20 -2.67
C ARG A 252 11.95 0.90 -3.61
N CYS A 253 11.73 0.76 -4.91
CA CYS A 253 12.08 1.78 -5.90
C CYS A 253 11.26 3.06 -5.69
N ILE A 254 9.94 2.94 -5.53
CA ILE A 254 9.04 4.06 -5.23
C ILE A 254 9.47 4.77 -3.94
N ALA A 255 9.77 4.01 -2.88
CA ALA A 255 10.25 4.55 -1.61
C ALA A 255 11.59 5.30 -1.75
N GLY A 256 12.45 4.89 -2.69
CA GLY A 256 13.66 5.64 -3.06
C GLY A 256 13.33 7.02 -3.62
N GLY A 257 12.39 7.07 -4.57
CA GLY A 257 11.91 8.34 -5.13
C GLY A 257 11.26 9.25 -4.08
N VAL A 258 10.52 8.69 -3.12
CA VAL A 258 9.95 9.48 -2.01
C VAL A 258 11.06 10.14 -1.17
N LEU A 259 12.10 9.41 -0.79
CA LEU A 259 13.22 9.98 -0.04
C LEU A 259 13.94 11.06 -0.85
N GLU A 260 14.20 10.81 -2.14
CA GLU A 260 14.79 11.81 -3.05
C GLU A 260 13.94 13.08 -3.06
N ALA A 261 12.61 12.96 -3.22
CA ALA A 261 11.69 14.09 -3.23
C ALA A 261 11.73 14.90 -1.92
N ILE A 262 11.77 14.23 -0.77
CA ILE A 262 11.86 14.89 0.54
C ILE A 262 13.13 15.72 0.64
N PHE A 263 14.29 15.14 0.32
CA PHE A 263 15.57 15.85 0.41
C PHE A 263 15.68 16.96 -0.63
N TYR A 264 15.17 16.73 -1.84
CA TYR A 264 15.12 17.74 -2.89
C TYR A 264 14.31 18.98 -2.47
N LEU A 265 13.08 18.77 -1.92
CA LEU A 265 12.23 19.87 -1.47
C LEU A 265 12.77 20.56 -0.22
N ARG A 266 13.36 19.84 0.74
CA ARG A 266 14.03 20.45 1.90
C ARG A 266 15.18 21.36 1.45
N GLY A 267 16.02 20.91 0.52
CA GLY A 267 17.11 21.72 -0.03
C GLY A 267 16.63 23.00 -0.72
N GLN A 268 15.45 23.00 -1.33
CA GLN A 268 14.85 24.22 -1.90
C GLN A 268 14.32 25.17 -0.83
N HIS A 269 13.74 24.67 0.26
CA HIS A 269 13.26 25.49 1.37
C HIS A 269 14.40 26.14 2.17
N ASP A 270 15.56 25.48 2.29
CA ASP A 270 16.74 26.03 2.97
C ASP A 270 17.46 27.13 2.15
N LEU A 271 17.19 27.22 0.85
CA LEU A 271 17.77 28.20 -0.08
C LEU A 271 16.84 29.41 -0.32
N SER A 272 15.60 29.38 0.15
CA SER A 272 14.59 30.43 0.03
C SER A 272 14.43 31.23 1.33
#